data_6f175dbec1c70d725aa0c7f9acf98d71
#
_entry.id   6f175dbec1c70d725aa0c7f9acf98d71
#
_cell.length_a   1.000
_cell.length_b   1.000
_cell.length_c   1.000
_cell.angle_alpha   90.00
_cell.angle_beta   90.00
_cell.angle_gamma   90.00
#
_symmetry.space_group_name_H-M   'P 1'
#
loop_
_entity.id
_entity.type
_entity.pdbx_description
1 polymer ?
#
loop_
_entity_poly.entity_id
_entity_poly.type
_entity_poly.pdbx_seq_one_letter_code
_entity_poly.pdbx_strand_id
1 'polypeptide(L)'
;MSLSLYYYFQLTAIFIMLGWTLYWIYRIGQLNNAPIAIMAIGAYLSSYAVLKWGWPFAAAFAFAVICGAVFAVIPALGLGRAPAFAMVIATIALIFIMQTVFRNLPWFGGALGLFGIPKIKNLLWITYGCLIFFGILIYRFDHSRLGRAADIVFEDRDVASTLGINIYLFSVCLQVMTGVMGAVAGVLYAFTIRTVIPVYFGFPFLLAITTFIFVGGYTTMWGVIVFTPILWGIPLILPESFAAYRNFIYGVLLMGTLLLRSEGAIDRRFLRWLRKSVVYAFEEISHRWKKLRQIRG
;
A
#
# COMPACT_ATOMS: atom_id res chain seq x y z
N MET A 1 -12.28 15.07 -18.39
CA MET A 1 -12.36 14.10 -17.32
C MET A 1 -13.20 14.70 -16.20
N SER A 2 -14.30 14.07 -15.80
CA SER A 2 -15.15 14.62 -14.72
C SER A 2 -14.33 14.70 -13.42
N LEU A 3 -14.63 15.66 -12.56
CA LEU A 3 -13.88 15.91 -11.31
C LEU A 3 -13.88 14.65 -10.42
N SER A 4 -14.98 13.91 -10.39
CA SER A 4 -15.12 12.63 -9.66
C SER A 4 -14.17 11.55 -10.19
N LEU A 5 -14.02 11.43 -11.50
CA LEU A 5 -13.13 10.46 -12.14
C LEU A 5 -11.64 10.76 -11.85
N TYR A 6 -11.28 12.05 -11.80
CA TYR A 6 -9.93 12.48 -11.42
C TYR A 6 -9.58 12.06 -10.00
N TYR A 7 -10.47 12.32 -9.03
CA TYR A 7 -10.27 11.89 -7.63
C TYR A 7 -10.22 10.36 -7.49
N TYR A 8 -11.06 9.64 -8.23
CA TYR A 8 -11.07 8.18 -8.21
C TYR A 8 -9.72 7.61 -8.63
N PHE A 9 -9.19 8.00 -9.77
CA PHE A 9 -7.89 7.51 -10.24
C PHE A 9 -6.75 7.89 -9.31
N GLN A 10 -6.78 9.08 -8.74
CA GLN A 10 -5.73 9.55 -7.85
C GLN A 10 -5.72 8.79 -6.52
N LEU A 11 -6.89 8.60 -5.91
CA LEU A 11 -7.02 7.82 -4.68
C LEU A 11 -6.70 6.34 -4.89
N THR A 12 -7.13 5.79 -6.02
CA THR A 12 -6.78 4.41 -6.40
C THR A 12 -5.25 4.21 -6.44
N ALA A 13 -4.52 5.11 -7.06
CA ALA A 13 -3.05 5.04 -7.10
C ALA A 13 -2.42 5.08 -5.71
N ILE A 14 -2.93 5.96 -4.82
CA ILE A 14 -2.47 6.06 -3.43
C ILE A 14 -2.77 4.78 -2.65
N PHE A 15 -3.96 4.20 -2.83
CA PHE A 15 -4.35 2.97 -2.14
C PHE A 15 -3.58 1.75 -2.63
N ILE A 16 -3.22 1.69 -3.93
CA ILE A 16 -2.30 0.67 -4.44
C ILE A 16 -0.95 0.78 -3.75
N MET A 17 -0.38 2.00 -3.62
CA MET A 17 0.88 2.20 -2.92
C MET A 17 0.79 1.73 -1.46
N LEU A 18 -0.29 2.05 -0.74
CA LEU A 18 -0.50 1.58 0.63
C LEU A 18 -0.68 0.06 0.71
N GLY A 19 -1.42 -0.54 -0.21
CA GLY A 19 -1.53 -2.00 -0.30
C GLY A 19 -0.16 -2.66 -0.52
N TRP A 20 0.70 -2.06 -1.33
CA TRP A 20 2.07 -2.54 -1.53
C TRP A 20 2.95 -2.43 -0.29
N THR A 21 2.71 -1.47 0.62
CA THR A 21 3.43 -1.42 1.90
C THR A 21 3.16 -2.66 2.74
N LEU A 22 1.91 -3.09 2.79
CA LEU A 22 1.53 -4.31 3.51
C LEU A 22 2.02 -5.57 2.78
N TYR A 23 1.88 -5.62 1.45
CA TYR A 23 2.39 -6.72 0.62
C TYR A 23 3.88 -7.00 0.91
N TRP A 24 4.70 -5.97 0.95
CA TRP A 24 6.15 -6.12 1.10
C TRP A 24 6.55 -6.71 2.44
N ILE A 25 5.86 -6.35 3.51
CA ILE A 25 6.09 -6.90 4.85
C ILE A 25 5.55 -8.31 4.99
N TYR A 26 4.40 -8.60 4.38
CA TYR A 26 3.83 -9.95 4.38
C TYR A 26 4.72 -10.97 3.67
N ARG A 27 5.56 -10.53 2.74
CA ARG A 27 6.58 -11.37 2.08
C ARG A 27 7.60 -12.01 3.03
N ILE A 28 7.79 -11.49 4.23
CA ILE A 28 8.67 -12.05 5.26
C ILE A 28 7.89 -12.65 6.45
N GLY A 29 6.60 -12.91 6.24
CA GLY A 29 5.74 -13.47 7.29
C GLY A 29 5.49 -12.54 8.46
N GLN A 30 5.62 -11.23 8.27
CA GLN A 30 5.32 -10.22 9.28
C GLN A 30 4.05 -9.45 8.95
N LEU A 31 3.31 -9.07 9.98
CA LEU A 31 2.07 -8.31 9.87
C LEU A 31 2.27 -6.94 10.53
N ASN A 32 2.71 -5.95 9.75
CA ASN A 32 3.01 -4.61 10.26
C ASN A 32 2.12 -3.57 9.57
N ASN A 33 1.29 -2.89 10.35
CA ASN A 33 0.38 -1.84 9.89
C ASN A 33 0.92 -0.43 10.16
N ALA A 34 2.15 -0.28 10.68
CA ALA A 34 2.78 1.01 10.96
C ALA A 34 2.81 1.99 9.77
N PRO A 35 2.94 1.55 8.50
CA PRO A 35 2.87 2.47 7.36
C PRO A 35 1.63 3.36 7.34
N ILE A 36 0.49 2.91 7.88
CA ILE A 36 -0.75 3.72 7.98
C ILE A 36 -0.59 4.83 9.03
N ALA A 37 0.05 4.52 10.17
CA ALA A 37 0.37 5.53 11.17
C ALA A 37 1.37 6.57 10.62
N ILE A 38 2.36 6.11 9.86
CA ILE A 38 3.37 6.97 9.23
C ILE A 38 2.76 7.80 8.08
N MET A 39 1.75 7.28 7.41
CA MET A 39 0.94 8.03 6.45
C MET A 39 0.36 9.31 7.08
N ALA A 40 -0.15 9.23 8.32
CA ALA A 40 -0.63 10.42 9.02
C ALA A 40 0.47 11.44 9.23
N ILE A 41 1.69 11.01 9.61
CA ILE A 41 2.85 11.90 9.76
C ILE A 41 3.16 12.61 8.44
N GLY A 42 3.24 11.87 7.33
CA GLY A 42 3.46 12.43 6.00
C GLY A 42 2.41 13.47 5.63
N ALA A 43 1.13 13.15 5.84
CA ALA A 43 0.01 14.03 5.54
C ALA A 43 0.03 15.32 6.37
N TYR A 44 0.19 15.21 7.69
CA TYR A 44 0.15 16.36 8.58
C TYR A 44 1.36 17.27 8.44
N LEU A 45 2.58 16.71 8.41
CA LEU A 45 3.80 17.52 8.31
C LEU A 45 3.90 18.27 6.97
N SER A 46 3.57 17.62 5.87
CA SER A 46 3.58 18.28 4.56
C SER A 46 2.54 19.40 4.48
N SER A 47 1.33 19.13 4.97
CA SER A 47 0.25 20.12 4.97
C SER A 47 0.58 21.32 5.89
N TYR A 48 1.14 21.06 7.06
CA TYR A 48 1.56 22.08 7.99
C TYR A 48 2.69 22.96 7.41
N ALA A 49 3.70 22.34 6.79
CA ALA A 49 4.81 23.05 6.17
C ALA A 49 4.33 24.01 5.07
N VAL A 50 3.36 23.59 4.24
CA VAL A 50 2.81 24.45 3.19
C VAL A 50 1.90 25.54 3.77
N LEU A 51 1.02 25.21 4.72
CA LEU A 51 0.01 26.15 5.24
C LEU A 51 0.60 27.17 6.21
N LYS A 52 1.55 26.76 7.07
CA LYS A 52 2.06 27.62 8.15
C LYS A 52 3.43 28.21 7.84
N TRP A 53 4.30 27.46 7.18
CA TRP A 53 5.65 27.94 6.82
C TRP A 53 5.74 28.49 5.40
N GLY A 54 4.67 28.31 4.59
CA GLY A 54 4.65 28.81 3.21
C GLY A 54 5.64 28.08 2.29
N TRP A 55 6.08 26.87 2.65
CA TRP A 55 7.06 26.14 1.85
C TRP A 55 6.47 25.68 0.50
N PRO A 56 7.29 25.63 -0.55
CA PRO A 56 6.89 25.04 -1.81
C PRO A 56 6.62 23.53 -1.62
N PHE A 57 5.69 22.99 -2.41
CA PHE A 57 5.28 21.59 -2.33
C PHE A 57 6.47 20.63 -2.30
N ALA A 58 7.48 20.81 -3.17
CA ALA A 58 8.63 19.91 -3.25
C ALA A 58 9.44 19.86 -1.94
N ALA A 59 9.65 21.00 -1.28
CA ALA A 59 10.36 21.06 0.00
C ALA A 59 9.52 20.43 1.13
N ALA A 60 8.22 20.71 1.18
CA ALA A 60 7.31 20.12 2.15
C ALA A 60 7.18 18.60 1.94
N PHE A 61 7.16 18.13 0.69
CA PHE A 61 7.17 16.70 0.34
C PHE A 61 8.44 16.03 0.87
N ALA A 62 9.62 16.55 0.52
CA ALA A 62 10.89 15.98 0.96
C ALA A 62 11.00 15.96 2.49
N PHE A 63 10.65 17.06 3.17
CA PHE A 63 10.64 17.17 4.62
C PHE A 63 9.74 16.11 5.27
N ALA A 64 8.49 15.99 4.83
CA ALA A 64 7.54 15.04 5.39
C ALA A 64 7.97 13.58 5.17
N VAL A 65 8.57 13.26 4.01
CA VAL A 65 9.10 11.92 3.71
C VAL A 65 10.30 11.61 4.60
N ILE A 66 11.23 12.55 4.79
CA ILE A 66 12.39 12.36 5.68
C ILE A 66 11.92 12.16 7.13
N CYS A 67 11.01 13.00 7.63
CA CYS A 67 10.45 12.83 8.97
C CYS A 67 9.71 11.50 9.11
N GLY A 68 8.94 11.10 8.11
CA GLY A 68 8.26 9.81 8.08
C GLY A 68 9.25 8.63 8.08
N ALA A 69 10.36 8.74 7.34
CA ALA A 69 11.43 7.73 7.33
C ALA A 69 12.09 7.60 8.70
N VAL A 70 12.45 8.73 9.34
CA VAL A 70 13.02 8.75 10.71
C VAL A 70 12.04 8.14 11.70
N PHE A 71 10.77 8.51 11.62
CA PHE A 71 9.76 7.96 12.51
C PHE A 71 9.51 6.46 12.27
N ALA A 72 9.65 5.98 11.03
CA ALA A 72 9.54 4.56 10.69
C ALA A 72 10.63 3.69 11.36
N VAL A 73 11.80 4.27 11.64
CA VAL A 73 12.89 3.54 12.32
C VAL A 73 12.49 3.13 13.75
N ILE A 74 11.71 3.95 14.45
CA ILE A 74 11.33 3.69 15.85
C ILE A 74 10.57 2.34 15.99
N PRO A 75 9.40 2.16 15.34
CA PRO A 75 8.70 0.88 15.41
C PRO A 75 9.47 -0.26 14.72
N ALA A 76 10.27 0.02 13.69
CA ALA A 76 11.06 -0.99 13.01
C ALA A 76 12.12 -1.61 13.94
N LEU A 77 12.84 -0.80 14.70
CA LEU A 77 13.83 -1.30 15.68
C LEU A 77 13.15 -2.02 16.85
N GLY A 78 12.05 -1.47 17.36
CA GLY A 78 11.32 -2.06 18.48
C GLY A 78 10.62 -3.38 18.13
N LEU A 79 10.07 -3.48 16.94
CA LEU A 79 9.26 -4.62 16.51
C LEU A 79 9.99 -5.61 15.59
N GLY A 80 11.23 -5.34 15.21
CA GLY A 80 11.97 -6.18 14.27
C GLY A 80 12.14 -7.64 14.69
N ARG A 81 12.09 -7.92 16.01
CA ARG A 81 12.14 -9.28 16.59
C ARG A 81 10.80 -9.77 17.11
N ALA A 82 9.76 -8.94 17.06
CA ALA A 82 8.46 -9.30 17.61
C ALA A 82 7.81 -10.42 16.79
N PRO A 83 7.09 -11.36 17.44
CA PRO A 83 6.26 -12.32 16.73
C PRO A 83 5.13 -11.58 15.99
N ALA A 84 4.64 -12.18 14.88
CA ALA A 84 3.67 -11.54 13.99
C ALA A 84 2.42 -11.01 14.72
N PHE A 85 1.89 -11.77 15.68
CA PHE A 85 0.71 -11.38 16.45
C PHE A 85 0.96 -10.13 17.32
N ALA A 86 2.09 -10.09 18.05
CA ALA A 86 2.46 -8.93 18.86
C ALA A 86 2.71 -7.69 18.00
N MET A 87 3.29 -7.87 16.80
CA MET A 87 3.51 -6.80 15.83
C MET A 87 2.19 -6.19 15.35
N VAL A 88 1.19 -7.01 15.04
CA VAL A 88 -0.15 -6.52 14.65
C VAL A 88 -0.75 -5.64 15.73
N ILE A 89 -0.78 -6.13 16.98
CA ILE A 89 -1.36 -5.40 18.11
C ILE A 89 -0.60 -4.08 18.34
N ALA A 90 0.72 -4.12 18.38
CA ALA A 90 1.55 -2.93 18.61
C ALA A 90 1.37 -1.89 17.49
N THR A 91 1.26 -2.32 16.23
CA THR A 91 1.11 -1.40 15.10
C THR A 91 -0.31 -0.86 14.97
N ILE A 92 -1.34 -1.60 15.36
CA ILE A 92 -2.70 -1.07 15.52
C ILE A 92 -2.73 -0.03 16.65
N ALA A 93 -2.10 -0.32 17.79
CA ALA A 93 -1.98 0.65 18.88
C ALA A 93 -1.25 1.93 18.41
N LEU A 94 -0.21 1.80 17.59
CA LEU A 94 0.50 2.94 17.01
C LEU A 94 -0.42 3.80 16.14
N ILE A 95 -1.34 3.20 15.37
CA ILE A 95 -2.34 3.94 14.58
C ILE A 95 -3.23 4.79 15.52
N PHE A 96 -3.75 4.20 16.60
CA PHE A 96 -4.57 4.93 17.58
C PHE A 96 -3.77 6.01 18.32
N ILE A 97 -2.51 5.74 18.66
CA ILE A 97 -1.62 6.73 19.27
C ILE A 97 -1.45 7.92 18.33
N MET A 98 -1.12 7.70 17.05
CA MET A 98 -0.95 8.78 16.09
C MET A 98 -2.25 9.57 15.87
N GLN A 99 -3.38 8.89 15.76
CA GLN A 99 -4.68 9.52 15.64
C GLN A 99 -4.96 10.42 16.87
N THR A 100 -4.67 9.94 18.06
CA THR A 100 -4.88 10.68 19.31
C THR A 100 -3.90 11.85 19.44
N VAL A 101 -2.64 11.68 19.07
CA VAL A 101 -1.62 12.74 19.08
C VAL A 101 -2.06 13.88 18.17
N PHE A 102 -2.39 13.61 16.91
CA PHE A 102 -2.83 14.67 15.98
C PHE A 102 -4.16 15.31 16.39
N ARG A 103 -5.05 14.56 17.04
CA ARG A 103 -6.32 15.08 17.57
C ARG A 103 -6.13 16.06 18.71
N ASN A 104 -5.10 15.89 19.54
CA ASN A 104 -4.85 16.70 20.74
C ASN A 104 -3.82 17.83 20.51
N LEU A 105 -3.14 17.86 19.36
CA LEU A 105 -2.17 18.90 19.05
C LEU A 105 -2.85 20.11 18.39
N PRO A 106 -2.96 21.28 19.10
CA PRO A 106 -3.64 22.47 18.58
C PRO A 106 -2.98 23.01 17.30
N TRP A 107 -1.66 22.86 17.16
CA TRP A 107 -0.90 23.33 16.01
C TRP A 107 -1.31 22.66 14.70
N PHE A 108 -1.79 21.43 14.76
CA PHE A 108 -2.30 20.66 13.62
C PHE A 108 -3.82 20.76 13.46
N GLY A 109 -4.46 21.76 14.09
CA GLY A 109 -5.91 21.97 14.01
C GLY A 109 -6.73 21.05 14.92
N GLY A 110 -6.07 20.27 15.78
CA GLY A 110 -6.74 19.40 16.77
C GLY A 110 -7.72 18.41 16.12
N ALA A 111 -8.89 18.25 16.71
CA ALA A 111 -9.91 17.32 16.24
C ALA A 111 -10.50 17.69 14.86
N LEU A 112 -10.48 18.97 14.49
CA LEU A 112 -10.96 19.44 13.19
C LEU A 112 -9.96 19.16 12.07
N GLY A 113 -8.66 19.13 12.40
CA GLY A 113 -7.59 18.91 11.42
C GLY A 113 -7.18 20.16 10.63
N LEU A 114 -6.51 19.95 9.50
CA LEU A 114 -6.01 21.01 8.63
C LEU A 114 -6.88 21.13 7.39
N PHE A 115 -7.28 22.34 7.04
CA PHE A 115 -8.10 22.67 5.87
C PHE A 115 -7.40 23.70 4.98
N GLY A 116 -7.88 23.82 3.74
CA GLY A 116 -7.41 24.85 2.83
C GLY A 116 -6.06 24.54 2.18
N ILE A 117 -5.69 23.27 2.10
CA ILE A 117 -4.46 22.83 1.43
C ILE A 117 -4.52 23.24 -0.06
N PRO A 118 -3.50 23.94 -0.58
CA PRO A 118 -3.52 24.45 -1.94
C PRO A 118 -3.55 23.32 -2.98
N LYS A 119 -4.23 23.56 -4.09
CA LYS A 119 -4.23 22.64 -5.22
C LYS A 119 -2.87 22.68 -5.93
N ILE A 120 -2.23 21.54 -6.04
CA ILE A 120 -0.98 21.41 -6.79
C ILE A 120 -1.28 21.08 -8.25
N LYS A 121 -0.64 21.85 -9.15
CA LYS A 121 -0.68 21.55 -10.58
C LYS A 121 0.00 20.21 -10.84
N ASN A 122 -0.60 19.41 -11.73
CA ASN A 122 -0.05 18.10 -12.13
C ASN A 122 0.14 17.06 -11.01
N LEU A 123 -0.58 17.17 -9.88
CA LEU A 123 -0.49 16.22 -8.77
C LEU A 123 -0.74 14.76 -9.23
N LEU A 124 -1.62 14.56 -10.23
CA LEU A 124 -1.87 13.25 -10.81
C LEU A 124 -0.59 12.62 -11.37
N TRP A 125 0.19 13.37 -12.15
CA TRP A 125 1.44 12.87 -12.74
C TRP A 125 2.49 12.55 -11.66
N ILE A 126 2.55 13.36 -10.61
CA ILE A 126 3.43 13.10 -9.45
C ILE A 126 3.00 11.81 -8.75
N THR A 127 1.69 11.63 -8.53
CA THR A 127 1.17 10.41 -7.89
C THR A 127 1.48 9.16 -8.69
N TYR A 128 1.22 9.18 -10.00
CA TYR A 128 1.55 8.05 -10.87
C TYR A 128 3.05 7.86 -11.05
N GLY A 129 3.84 8.93 -11.05
CA GLY A 129 5.31 8.84 -11.01
C GLY A 129 5.83 8.11 -9.78
N CYS A 130 5.30 8.44 -8.60
CA CYS A 130 5.62 7.74 -7.35
C CYS A 130 5.12 6.28 -7.39
N LEU A 131 3.92 6.02 -7.91
CA LEU A 131 3.37 4.67 -8.06
C LEU A 131 4.28 3.81 -8.94
N ILE A 132 4.69 4.31 -10.11
CA ILE A 132 5.57 3.60 -11.03
C ILE A 132 6.94 3.38 -10.40
N PHE A 133 7.50 4.39 -9.74
CA PHE A 133 8.79 4.29 -9.05
C PHE A 133 8.78 3.15 -8.01
N PHE A 134 7.79 3.16 -7.11
CA PHE A 134 7.66 2.09 -6.10
C PHE A 134 7.30 0.74 -6.72
N GLY A 135 6.50 0.72 -7.78
CA GLY A 135 6.19 -0.50 -8.53
C GLY A 135 7.43 -1.15 -9.14
N ILE A 136 8.31 -0.35 -9.75
CA ILE A 136 9.60 -0.82 -10.28
C ILE A 136 10.50 -1.32 -9.14
N LEU A 137 10.54 -0.60 -8.01
CA LEU A 137 11.34 -0.97 -6.85
C LEU A 137 10.91 -2.34 -6.29
N ILE A 138 9.61 -2.55 -6.11
CA ILE A 138 9.04 -3.81 -5.63
C ILE A 138 9.28 -4.93 -6.64
N TYR A 139 9.04 -4.66 -7.92
CA TYR A 139 9.28 -5.64 -8.98
C TYR A 139 10.75 -6.09 -9.02
N ARG A 140 11.69 -5.16 -8.93
CA ARG A 140 13.12 -5.46 -8.87
C ARG A 140 13.51 -6.22 -7.60
N PHE A 141 12.91 -5.85 -6.47
CA PHE A 141 13.11 -6.57 -5.21
C PHE A 141 12.65 -8.03 -5.34
N ASP A 142 11.43 -8.27 -5.84
CA ASP A 142 10.87 -9.62 -5.98
C ASP A 142 11.71 -10.53 -6.88
N HIS A 143 12.37 -9.96 -7.90
CA HIS A 143 13.23 -10.71 -8.83
C HIS A 143 14.73 -10.70 -8.42
N SER A 144 15.07 -10.09 -7.29
CA SER A 144 16.45 -9.98 -6.79
C SER A 144 16.84 -11.13 -5.86
N ARG A 145 18.11 -11.10 -5.38
CA ARG A 145 18.58 -11.98 -4.29
C ARG A 145 17.83 -11.71 -2.99
N LEU A 146 17.43 -10.44 -2.74
CA LEU A 146 16.69 -10.07 -1.54
C LEU A 146 15.26 -10.63 -1.55
N GLY A 147 14.60 -10.69 -2.72
CA GLY A 147 13.28 -11.33 -2.85
C GLY A 147 13.33 -12.84 -2.56
N ARG A 148 14.39 -13.53 -3.01
CA ARG A 148 14.59 -14.94 -2.66
C ARG A 148 14.90 -15.14 -1.17
N ALA A 149 15.69 -14.24 -0.57
CA ALA A 149 15.91 -14.24 0.87
C ALA A 149 14.60 -14.03 1.65
N ALA A 150 13.72 -13.15 1.17
CA ALA A 150 12.38 -12.96 1.75
C ALA A 150 11.54 -14.23 1.71
N ASP A 151 11.57 -14.99 0.61
CA ASP A 151 10.84 -16.26 0.50
C ASP A 151 11.36 -17.29 1.52
N ILE A 152 12.69 -17.40 1.71
CA ILE A 152 13.28 -18.30 2.70
C ILE A 152 12.89 -17.88 4.12
N VAL A 153 12.95 -16.58 4.44
CA VAL A 153 12.55 -16.05 5.77
C VAL A 153 11.06 -16.31 6.04
N PHE A 154 10.22 -16.28 5.00
CA PHE A 154 8.79 -16.59 5.11
C PHE A 154 8.54 -18.06 5.40
N GLU A 155 9.25 -18.97 4.72
CA GLU A 155 9.10 -20.42 4.87
C GLU A 155 9.67 -20.92 6.20
N ASP A 156 10.92 -20.57 6.51
CA ASP A 156 11.60 -21.00 7.72
C ASP A 156 12.67 -20.00 8.16
N ARG A 157 12.47 -19.38 9.31
CA ARG A 157 13.41 -18.40 9.90
C ARG A 157 14.71 -19.03 10.37
N ASP A 158 14.66 -20.26 10.87
CA ASP A 158 15.86 -20.94 11.38
C ASP A 158 16.77 -21.32 10.21
N VAL A 159 16.19 -21.85 9.13
CA VAL A 159 16.92 -22.10 7.88
C VAL A 159 17.51 -20.81 7.30
N ALA A 160 16.75 -19.71 7.29
CA ALA A 160 17.26 -18.42 6.85
C ALA A 160 18.50 -17.97 7.65
N SER A 161 18.46 -18.17 8.96
CA SER A 161 19.58 -17.80 9.85
C SER A 161 20.85 -18.64 9.58
N THR A 162 20.72 -19.95 9.30
CA THR A 162 21.84 -20.82 8.96
C THR A 162 22.48 -20.47 7.61
N LEU A 163 21.70 -19.87 6.69
CA LEU A 163 22.20 -19.32 5.42
C LEU A 163 22.86 -17.94 5.56
N GLY A 164 23.05 -17.44 6.79
CA GLY A 164 23.71 -16.17 7.08
C GLY A 164 22.84 -14.94 6.88
N ILE A 165 21.51 -15.09 6.74
CA ILE A 165 20.59 -13.96 6.61
C ILE A 165 20.34 -13.37 8.00
N ASN A 166 20.72 -12.10 8.20
CA ASN A 166 20.35 -11.36 9.40
C ASN A 166 18.90 -10.93 9.34
N ILE A 167 18.00 -11.78 9.87
CA ILE A 167 16.55 -11.60 9.81
C ILE A 167 16.12 -10.27 10.45
N TYR A 168 16.76 -9.89 11.57
CA TYR A 168 16.44 -8.64 12.25
C TYR A 168 16.71 -7.42 11.36
N LEU A 169 17.93 -7.32 10.82
CA LEU A 169 18.30 -6.20 9.95
C LEU A 169 17.45 -6.17 8.67
N PHE A 170 17.20 -7.35 8.10
CA PHE A 170 16.35 -7.50 6.91
C PHE A 170 14.93 -7.01 7.17
N SER A 171 14.33 -7.41 8.31
CA SER A 171 13.02 -6.95 8.76
C SER A 171 12.99 -5.44 8.96
N VAL A 172 13.96 -4.87 9.70
CA VAL A 172 14.06 -3.43 9.96
C VAL A 172 14.14 -2.64 8.65
N CYS A 173 15.00 -3.05 7.72
CA CYS A 173 15.12 -2.38 6.42
C CYS A 173 13.80 -2.36 5.64
N LEU A 174 13.09 -3.49 5.58
CA LEU A 174 11.79 -3.55 4.90
C LEU A 174 10.73 -2.69 5.59
N GLN A 175 10.68 -2.71 6.92
CA GLN A 175 9.74 -1.89 7.69
C GLN A 175 9.99 -0.39 7.47
N VAL A 176 11.24 0.06 7.43
CA VAL A 176 11.58 1.46 7.15
C VAL A 176 11.19 1.82 5.72
N MET A 177 11.48 0.98 4.74
CA MET A 177 11.11 1.25 3.34
C MET A 177 9.60 1.36 3.16
N THR A 178 8.82 0.47 3.78
CA THR A 178 7.36 0.55 3.74
C THR A 178 6.82 1.77 4.50
N GLY A 179 7.49 2.19 5.56
CA GLY A 179 7.20 3.45 6.26
C GLY A 179 7.43 4.67 5.35
N VAL A 180 8.52 4.71 4.60
CA VAL A 180 8.77 5.76 3.59
C VAL A 180 7.64 5.80 2.55
N MET A 181 7.23 4.63 2.03
CA MET A 181 6.09 4.55 1.11
C MET A 181 4.81 5.06 1.76
N GLY A 182 4.55 4.72 3.03
CA GLY A 182 3.42 5.23 3.81
C GLY A 182 3.45 6.75 3.93
N ALA A 183 4.60 7.35 4.24
CA ALA A 183 4.76 8.81 4.30
C ALA A 183 4.48 9.48 2.96
N VAL A 184 5.02 8.94 1.85
CA VAL A 184 4.76 9.45 0.50
C VAL A 184 3.26 9.38 0.17
N ALA A 185 2.62 8.24 0.43
CA ALA A 185 1.19 8.08 0.23
C ALA A 185 0.39 9.10 1.07
N GLY A 186 0.85 9.40 2.30
CA GLY A 186 0.24 10.40 3.17
C GLY A 186 0.30 11.82 2.60
N VAL A 187 1.46 12.24 2.10
CA VAL A 187 1.59 13.54 1.43
C VAL A 187 0.64 13.62 0.24
N LEU A 188 0.68 12.64 -0.66
CA LEU A 188 -0.17 12.62 -1.85
C LEU A 188 -1.66 12.62 -1.50
N TYR A 189 -2.05 11.88 -0.46
CA TYR A 189 -3.43 11.84 0.04
C TYR A 189 -3.90 13.20 0.55
N ALA A 190 -3.08 13.89 1.37
CA ALA A 190 -3.40 15.20 1.92
C ALA A 190 -3.65 16.25 0.83
N PHE A 191 -2.79 16.30 -0.19
CA PHE A 191 -2.93 17.24 -1.31
C PHE A 191 -4.01 16.84 -2.30
N THR A 192 -4.41 15.56 -2.34
CA THR A 192 -5.53 15.09 -3.15
C THR A 192 -6.86 15.52 -2.54
N ILE A 193 -7.09 15.21 -1.26
CA ILE A 193 -8.35 15.51 -0.55
C ILE A 193 -8.40 16.99 -0.13
N ARG A 194 -7.23 17.64 0.00
CA ARG A 194 -7.07 19.03 0.42
C ARG A 194 -7.56 19.31 1.85
N THR A 195 -7.74 18.26 2.62
CA THR A 195 -8.07 18.29 4.04
C THR A 195 -7.40 17.11 4.72
N VAL A 196 -6.93 17.31 5.96
CA VAL A 196 -6.32 16.26 6.76
C VAL A 196 -7.00 16.24 8.12
N ILE A 197 -7.78 15.20 8.37
CA ILE A 197 -8.54 15.02 9.62
C ILE A 197 -8.02 13.74 10.31
N PRO A 198 -7.82 13.73 11.65
CA PRO A 198 -7.26 12.57 12.35
C PRO A 198 -8.05 11.27 12.13
N VAL A 199 -9.36 11.37 12.00
CA VAL A 199 -10.26 10.20 11.79
C VAL A 199 -9.95 9.43 10.50
N TYR A 200 -9.41 10.09 9.48
CA TYR A 200 -9.07 9.42 8.21
C TYR A 200 -7.96 8.38 8.35
N PHE A 201 -7.10 8.50 9.36
CA PHE A 201 -5.97 7.58 9.60
C PHE A 201 -6.26 6.56 10.69
N GLY A 202 -7.52 6.22 10.89
CA GLY A 202 -7.99 5.30 11.91
C GLY A 202 -8.18 3.86 11.42
N PHE A 203 -8.74 3.04 12.31
CA PHE A 203 -9.00 1.62 12.07
C PHE A 203 -9.87 1.34 10.81
N PRO A 204 -10.91 2.14 10.48
CA PRO A 204 -11.69 1.89 9.26
C PRO A 204 -10.86 1.99 7.98
N PHE A 205 -9.88 2.88 7.95
CA PHE A 205 -8.96 3.01 6.82
C PHE A 205 -8.02 1.80 6.74
N LEU A 206 -7.47 1.36 7.88
CA LEU A 206 -6.69 0.12 7.96
C LEU A 206 -7.49 -1.07 7.42
N LEU A 207 -8.74 -1.22 7.84
CA LEU A 207 -9.62 -2.31 7.40
C LEU A 207 -9.78 -2.31 5.88
N ALA A 208 -10.00 -1.14 5.27
CA ALA A 208 -10.15 -1.02 3.82
C ALA A 208 -8.87 -1.47 3.08
N ILE A 209 -7.70 -0.95 3.48
CA ILE A 209 -6.43 -1.29 2.82
C ILE A 209 -6.09 -2.79 3.02
N THR A 210 -6.33 -3.32 4.22
CA THR A 210 -6.13 -4.74 4.51
C THR A 210 -7.06 -5.61 3.65
N THR A 211 -8.32 -5.20 3.45
CA THR A 211 -9.25 -5.89 2.56
C THR A 211 -8.73 -5.88 1.11
N PHE A 212 -8.21 -4.77 0.60
CA PHE A 212 -7.72 -4.68 -0.77
C PHE A 212 -6.58 -5.66 -1.03
N ILE A 213 -5.66 -5.84 -0.08
CA ILE A 213 -4.54 -6.76 -0.23
C ILE A 213 -4.95 -8.22 -0.07
N PHE A 214 -5.78 -8.56 0.93
CA PHE A 214 -6.16 -9.95 1.16
C PHE A 214 -7.13 -10.46 0.08
N VAL A 215 -8.08 -9.64 -0.37
CA VAL A 215 -8.97 -10.00 -1.48
C VAL A 215 -8.19 -10.10 -2.78
N GLY A 216 -7.28 -9.16 -3.05
CA GLY A 216 -6.43 -9.15 -4.23
C GLY A 216 -5.42 -10.30 -4.26
N GLY A 217 -4.93 -10.72 -3.10
CA GLY A 217 -3.87 -11.71 -2.93
C GLY A 217 -2.58 -11.09 -2.43
N TYR A 218 -2.19 -11.45 -1.21
CA TYR A 218 -0.98 -10.93 -0.54
C TYR A 218 0.31 -11.58 -1.04
N THR A 219 0.23 -12.58 -1.90
CA THR A 219 1.39 -13.31 -2.44
C THR A 219 2.01 -12.64 -3.65
N THR A 220 1.29 -11.70 -4.29
CA THR A 220 1.73 -11.05 -5.53
C THR A 220 1.39 -9.56 -5.53
N MET A 221 2.30 -8.72 -6.08
CA MET A 221 2.05 -7.28 -6.22
C MET A 221 0.87 -6.96 -7.18
N TRP A 222 0.58 -7.87 -8.12
CA TRP A 222 -0.44 -7.70 -9.15
C TRP A 222 -1.86 -7.77 -8.60
N GLY A 223 -2.08 -8.58 -7.56
CA GLY A 223 -3.37 -8.68 -6.89
C GLY A 223 -3.84 -7.32 -6.36
N VAL A 224 -2.93 -6.57 -5.74
CA VAL A 224 -3.23 -5.22 -5.23
C VAL A 224 -3.60 -4.27 -6.37
N ILE A 225 -2.87 -4.30 -7.50
CA ILE A 225 -3.12 -3.40 -8.65
C ILE A 225 -4.53 -3.63 -9.23
N VAL A 226 -4.95 -4.89 -9.35
CA VAL A 226 -6.22 -5.24 -10.00
C VAL A 226 -7.41 -5.02 -9.05
N PHE A 227 -7.29 -5.47 -7.80
CA PHE A 227 -8.41 -5.47 -6.88
C PHE A 227 -8.64 -4.15 -6.15
N THR A 228 -7.60 -3.33 -5.93
CA THR A 228 -7.77 -2.01 -5.31
C THR A 228 -8.75 -1.11 -6.08
N PRO A 229 -8.62 -0.91 -7.41
CA PRO A 229 -9.60 -0.12 -8.15
C PRO A 229 -11.00 -0.71 -8.11
N ILE A 230 -11.13 -2.04 -8.18
CA ILE A 230 -12.44 -2.70 -8.15
C ILE A 230 -13.11 -2.47 -6.80
N LEU A 231 -12.43 -2.81 -5.71
CA LEU A 231 -12.98 -2.70 -4.35
C LEU A 231 -13.22 -1.25 -3.92
N TRP A 232 -12.34 -0.33 -4.32
CA TRP A 232 -12.53 1.11 -4.08
C TRP A 232 -13.67 1.68 -4.91
N GLY A 233 -13.92 1.12 -6.12
CA GLY A 233 -15.00 1.52 -7.01
C GLY A 233 -16.40 1.04 -6.58
N ILE A 234 -16.50 -0.08 -5.87
CA ILE A 234 -17.79 -0.65 -5.44
C ILE A 234 -18.68 0.38 -4.72
N PRO A 235 -18.22 1.10 -3.68
CA PRO A 235 -19.05 2.08 -2.99
C PRO A 235 -19.47 3.28 -3.83
N LEU A 236 -18.79 3.55 -4.95
CA LEU A 236 -19.14 4.65 -5.86
C LEU A 236 -20.30 4.30 -6.80
N ILE A 237 -20.53 3.00 -6.99
CA ILE A 237 -21.62 2.47 -7.83
C ILE A 237 -22.88 2.22 -6.98
N LEU A 238 -22.70 2.01 -5.68
CA LEU A 238 -23.80 1.75 -4.74
C LEU A 238 -24.60 3.05 -4.44
N PRO A 239 -25.92 2.95 -4.25
CA PRO A 239 -26.74 4.08 -3.79
C PRO A 239 -26.22 4.67 -2.47
N GLU A 240 -26.45 5.97 -2.24
CA GLU A 240 -25.97 6.68 -1.03
C GLU A 240 -26.39 6.03 0.30
N SER A 241 -27.56 5.39 0.32
CA SER A 241 -28.04 4.62 1.47
C SER A 241 -27.08 3.49 1.91
N PHE A 242 -26.28 2.96 1.01
CA PHE A 242 -25.27 1.92 1.31
C PHE A 242 -23.88 2.47 1.69
N ALA A 243 -23.65 3.78 1.51
CA ALA A 243 -22.36 4.39 1.86
C ALA A 243 -22.01 4.25 3.36
N ALA A 244 -23.03 4.26 4.25
CA ALA A 244 -22.87 4.03 5.67
C ALA A 244 -22.36 2.60 5.99
N TYR A 245 -22.69 1.63 5.16
CA TYR A 245 -22.32 0.21 5.35
C TYR A 245 -20.96 -0.16 4.72
N ARG A 246 -20.23 0.78 4.16
CA ARG A 246 -18.95 0.52 3.46
C ARG A 246 -17.97 -0.29 4.30
N ASN A 247 -17.78 0.08 5.56
CA ASN A 247 -16.85 -0.63 6.45
C ASN A 247 -17.35 -2.04 6.77
N PHE A 248 -18.66 -2.24 6.88
CA PHE A 248 -19.26 -3.55 7.04
C PHE A 248 -19.05 -4.44 5.81
N ILE A 249 -19.26 -3.88 4.61
CA ILE A 249 -19.00 -4.58 3.33
C ILE A 249 -17.54 -5.02 3.25
N TYR A 250 -16.59 -4.16 3.59
CA TYR A 250 -15.17 -4.51 3.61
C TYR A 250 -14.86 -5.60 4.64
N GLY A 251 -15.47 -5.57 5.82
CA GLY A 251 -15.32 -6.61 6.84
C GLY A 251 -15.83 -7.97 6.36
N VAL A 252 -17.03 -8.00 5.75
CA VAL A 252 -17.60 -9.23 5.19
C VAL A 252 -16.76 -9.77 4.02
N LEU A 253 -16.30 -8.91 3.12
CA LEU A 253 -15.43 -9.30 2.01
C LEU A 253 -14.10 -9.87 2.53
N LEU A 254 -13.50 -9.25 3.53
CA LEU A 254 -12.26 -9.72 4.14
C LEU A 254 -12.46 -11.09 4.79
N MET A 255 -13.50 -11.23 5.61
CA MET A 255 -13.81 -12.49 6.29
C MET A 255 -14.12 -13.60 5.28
N GLY A 256 -14.95 -13.31 4.28
CA GLY A 256 -15.29 -14.26 3.22
C GLY A 256 -14.07 -14.72 2.43
N THR A 257 -13.16 -13.81 2.10
CA THR A 257 -11.93 -14.15 1.38
C THR A 257 -11.01 -15.03 2.21
N LEU A 258 -10.80 -14.68 3.48
CA LEU A 258 -9.95 -15.47 4.38
C LEU A 258 -10.49 -16.87 4.63
N LEU A 259 -11.83 -17.03 4.69
CA LEU A 259 -12.48 -18.34 4.88
C LEU A 259 -12.46 -19.19 3.61
N LEU A 260 -12.69 -18.59 2.43
CA LEU A 260 -12.85 -19.32 1.19
C LEU A 260 -11.51 -19.53 0.46
N ARG A 261 -10.62 -18.55 0.52
CA ARG A 261 -9.34 -18.56 -0.20
C ARG A 261 -8.29 -17.71 0.50
N SER A 262 -7.59 -18.31 1.44
CA SER A 262 -6.60 -17.62 2.30
C SER A 262 -5.49 -16.88 1.54
N GLU A 263 -5.15 -17.31 0.30
CA GLU A 263 -4.10 -16.70 -0.52
C GLU A 263 -4.62 -15.54 -1.40
N GLY A 264 -5.94 -15.27 -1.39
CA GLY A 264 -6.59 -14.23 -2.19
C GLY A 264 -6.90 -14.64 -3.63
N ALA A 265 -7.38 -13.69 -4.44
CA ALA A 265 -7.88 -13.98 -5.80
C ALA A 265 -6.74 -14.22 -6.81
N ILE A 266 -5.65 -13.44 -6.74
CA ILE A 266 -4.48 -13.57 -7.62
C ILE A 266 -3.29 -14.10 -6.83
N ASP A 267 -3.08 -15.40 -6.89
CA ASP A 267 -1.99 -16.13 -6.26
C ASP A 267 -0.87 -16.43 -7.28
N ARG A 268 0.31 -16.80 -6.80
CA ARG A 268 1.46 -17.23 -7.63
C ARG A 268 1.15 -18.43 -8.52
N ARG A 269 0.21 -19.31 -8.11
CA ARG A 269 -0.25 -20.46 -8.91
C ARG A 269 -1.08 -19.99 -10.08
N PHE A 270 -1.99 -19.04 -9.86
CA PHE A 270 -2.82 -18.44 -10.90
C PHE A 270 -1.97 -17.70 -11.94
N LEU A 271 -0.98 -16.91 -11.53
CA LEU A 271 -0.07 -16.24 -12.47
C LEU A 271 0.76 -17.22 -13.29
N ARG A 272 1.23 -18.34 -12.71
CA ARG A 272 1.93 -19.40 -13.45
C ARG A 272 1.03 -20.08 -14.46
N TRP A 273 -0.22 -20.34 -14.10
CA TRP A 273 -1.22 -20.90 -14.99
C TRP A 273 -1.51 -19.93 -16.14
N LEU A 274 -1.75 -18.68 -15.84
CA LEU A 274 -2.04 -17.63 -16.84
C LEU A 274 -0.88 -17.44 -17.80
N ARG A 275 0.37 -17.43 -17.32
CA ARG A 275 1.56 -17.37 -18.15
C ARG A 275 1.66 -18.58 -19.07
N LYS A 276 1.39 -19.79 -18.58
CA LYS A 276 1.37 -20.99 -19.42
C LYS A 276 0.29 -20.90 -20.48
N SER A 277 -0.93 -20.52 -20.12
CA SER A 277 -2.05 -20.38 -21.05
C SER A 277 -1.78 -19.35 -22.15
N VAL A 278 -1.16 -18.21 -21.79
CA VAL A 278 -0.77 -17.17 -22.76
C VAL A 278 0.32 -17.69 -23.71
N VAL A 279 1.33 -18.41 -23.21
CA VAL A 279 2.40 -19.00 -24.04
C VAL A 279 1.80 -20.02 -25.00
N TYR A 280 0.95 -20.91 -24.54
CA TYR A 280 0.26 -21.90 -25.42
C TYR A 280 -0.60 -21.21 -26.49
N ALA A 281 -1.37 -20.17 -26.12
CA ALA A 281 -2.15 -19.44 -27.11
C ALA A 281 -1.27 -18.76 -28.16
N PHE A 282 -0.11 -18.20 -27.75
CA PHE A 282 0.81 -17.57 -28.69
C PHE A 282 1.49 -18.58 -29.61
N GLU A 283 1.86 -19.75 -29.10
CA GLU A 283 2.41 -20.85 -29.91
C GLU A 283 1.39 -21.37 -30.92
N GLU A 284 0.13 -21.54 -30.51
CA GLU A 284 -0.94 -21.97 -31.39
C GLU A 284 -1.22 -20.96 -32.50
N ILE A 285 -1.26 -19.65 -32.16
CA ILE A 285 -1.39 -18.57 -33.16
C ILE A 285 -0.18 -18.60 -34.12
N SER A 286 1.04 -18.73 -33.60
CA SER A 286 2.27 -18.83 -34.42
C SER A 286 2.23 -20.03 -35.37
N HIS A 287 1.78 -21.17 -34.88
CA HIS A 287 1.61 -22.38 -35.71
C HIS A 287 0.55 -22.19 -36.80
N ARG A 288 -0.59 -21.58 -36.53
CA ARG A 288 -1.63 -21.24 -37.51
C ARG A 288 -1.11 -20.29 -38.58
N TRP A 289 -0.32 -19.27 -38.17
CA TRP A 289 0.30 -18.33 -39.12
C TRP A 289 1.33 -19.00 -40.04
N LYS A 290 2.14 -19.94 -39.53
CA LYS A 290 3.08 -20.72 -40.36
C LYS A 290 2.35 -21.61 -41.36
N LYS A 291 1.26 -22.25 -40.93
CA LYS A 291 0.44 -23.10 -41.80
C LYS A 291 -0.25 -22.32 -42.96
N LEU A 292 -0.74 -21.11 -42.64
CA LEU A 292 -1.35 -20.21 -43.62
C LEU A 292 -0.33 -19.66 -44.63
N ARG A 293 0.92 -19.45 -44.22
CA ARG A 293 2.01 -19.07 -45.16
C ARG A 293 2.39 -20.20 -46.10
N GLN A 294 2.35 -21.46 -45.68
CA GLN A 294 2.64 -22.64 -46.54
C GLN A 294 1.55 -22.93 -47.57
N ILE A 295 0.32 -22.47 -47.36
CA ILE A 295 -0.80 -22.67 -48.31
C ILE A 295 -0.86 -21.56 -49.38
N ARG A 296 -0.17 -20.42 -49.14
CA ARG A 296 -0.16 -19.26 -50.06
C ARG A 296 1.11 -19.12 -50.92
N GLY A 297 2.08 -19.99 -50.75
CA GLY A 297 3.26 -20.13 -51.62
C GLY A 297 3.21 -21.42 -52.39
#